data_02b5c6d67a802aaafcd54b4cc297718d
#
_entry.id   02b5c6d67a802aaafcd54b4cc297718d
#
_cell.length_a   1.000
_cell.length_b   1.000
_cell.length_c   1.000
_cell.angle_alpha   90.00
_cell.angle_beta   90.00
_cell.angle_gamma   90.00
#
_symmetry.space_group_name_H-M   'P 1'
#
loop_
_entity.id
_entity.type
_entity.pdbx_description
1 polymer ?
#
loop_
_entity_poly.entity_id
_entity_poly.type
_entity_poly.pdbx_seq_one_letter_code
_entity_poly.pdbx_strand_id
1 'polypeptide(L)'
;NAELLNPQAQNALLKTIEEPPEYAVIMLLTSNIDSLLPTIRSRCVRLDLKVVDDGLVKKYLMEHLHIPDYQAEIDASYAHGSIGRAKQAATSQDFADMTQNALRILKNADGMEVYELTEAIRDLSNDKQNISDYLDIFQFWFRDVLMFKATREVDNLVFKQEINYIREQARQRSYENLEKILDALEKTKVRLRANVNTELALELLFLTIREK
;
A
#
# COMPACT_ATOMS: atom_id res chain seq x y z
N ASN A 1 14.62 -5.77 -7.58
CA ASN A 1 13.68 -6.89 -7.33
C ASN A 1 14.31 -8.18 -7.83
N ALA A 2 15.25 -8.72 -7.04
CA ALA A 2 16.02 -9.91 -7.42
C ALA A 2 15.14 -11.19 -7.44
N GLU A 3 14.01 -11.16 -6.73
CA GLU A 3 12.99 -12.23 -6.74
C GLU A 3 12.33 -12.44 -8.10
N LEU A 4 12.44 -11.48 -9.03
CA LEU A 4 11.91 -11.61 -10.39
C LEU A 4 12.85 -12.34 -11.36
N LEU A 5 14.07 -12.61 -10.93
CA LEU A 5 15.03 -13.37 -11.71
C LEU A 5 14.62 -14.84 -11.76
N ASN A 6 14.47 -15.38 -12.96
CA ASN A 6 14.28 -16.82 -13.14
C ASN A 6 15.56 -17.60 -12.76
N PRO A 7 15.50 -18.91 -12.50
CA PRO A 7 16.66 -19.72 -12.10
C PRO A 7 17.84 -19.63 -13.07
N GLN A 8 17.58 -19.51 -14.37
CA GLN A 8 18.62 -19.40 -15.39
C GLN A 8 19.40 -18.09 -15.25
N ALA A 9 18.68 -16.95 -15.06
CA ALA A 9 19.30 -15.66 -14.85
C ALA A 9 20.07 -15.61 -13.53
N GLN A 10 19.53 -16.23 -12.46
CA GLN A 10 20.24 -16.34 -11.18
C GLN A 10 21.55 -17.13 -11.33
N ASN A 11 21.53 -18.26 -12.06
CA ASN A 11 22.75 -19.05 -12.33
C ASN A 11 23.77 -18.28 -13.18
N ALA A 12 23.32 -17.49 -14.14
CA ALA A 12 24.21 -16.66 -14.97
C ALA A 12 24.97 -15.59 -14.14
N LEU A 13 24.38 -15.12 -13.03
CA LEU A 13 25.00 -14.14 -12.14
C LEU A 13 26.08 -14.74 -11.20
N LEU A 14 26.07 -16.06 -10.99
CA LEU A 14 26.94 -16.70 -9.99
C LEU A 14 28.42 -16.36 -10.18
N LYS A 15 28.94 -16.44 -11.41
CA LYS A 15 30.35 -16.12 -11.70
C LYS A 15 30.69 -14.68 -11.34
N THR A 16 29.81 -13.72 -11.63
CA THR A 16 30.03 -12.31 -11.32
C THR A 16 29.94 -12.02 -9.82
N ILE A 17 29.11 -12.80 -9.08
CA ILE A 17 28.98 -12.68 -7.63
C ILE A 17 30.20 -13.31 -6.92
N GLU A 18 30.77 -14.40 -7.48
CA GLU A 18 31.96 -15.07 -6.92
C GLU A 18 33.25 -14.26 -7.12
N GLU A 19 33.41 -13.68 -8.31
CA GLU A 19 34.59 -12.93 -8.71
C GLU A 19 34.16 -11.54 -9.22
N PRO A 20 33.67 -10.65 -8.33
CA PRO A 20 33.29 -9.32 -8.74
C PRO A 20 34.54 -8.49 -9.09
N PRO A 21 34.46 -7.58 -10.06
CA PRO A 21 35.56 -6.63 -10.31
C PRO A 21 35.88 -5.82 -9.03
N GLU A 22 37.16 -5.53 -8.77
CA GLU A 22 37.61 -4.83 -7.54
C GLU A 22 36.89 -3.50 -7.28
N TYR A 23 36.42 -2.84 -8.34
CA TYR A 23 35.68 -1.57 -8.28
C TYR A 23 34.19 -1.71 -8.13
N ALA A 24 33.61 -2.94 -8.09
CA ALA A 24 32.18 -3.17 -8.13
C ALA A 24 31.64 -3.71 -6.79
N VAL A 25 30.47 -3.18 -6.40
CA VAL A 25 29.65 -3.73 -5.33
C VAL A 25 28.31 -4.18 -5.93
N ILE A 26 27.97 -5.45 -5.75
CA ILE A 26 26.74 -6.04 -6.25
C ILE A 26 25.72 -6.12 -5.10
N MET A 27 24.60 -5.41 -5.24
CA MET A 27 23.49 -5.44 -4.28
C MET A 27 22.27 -6.11 -4.90
N LEU A 28 21.81 -7.21 -4.29
CA LEU A 28 20.58 -7.90 -4.66
C LEU A 28 19.46 -7.47 -3.70
N LEU A 29 18.53 -6.64 -4.18
CA LEU A 29 17.38 -6.18 -3.39
C LEU A 29 16.24 -7.16 -3.60
N THR A 30 15.69 -7.71 -2.50
CA THR A 30 14.56 -8.62 -2.53
C THR A 30 13.67 -8.46 -1.30
N SER A 31 12.35 -8.61 -1.49
CA SER A 31 11.38 -8.74 -0.41
C SER A 31 11.15 -10.20 0.01
N ASN A 32 11.59 -11.16 -0.82
CA ASN A 32 11.46 -12.59 -0.56
C ASN A 32 12.78 -13.31 -0.82
N ILE A 33 13.54 -13.54 0.25
CA ILE A 33 14.85 -14.21 0.16
C ILE A 33 14.75 -15.67 -0.31
N ASP A 34 13.62 -16.33 -0.05
CA ASP A 34 13.44 -17.75 -0.39
C ASP A 34 13.23 -17.98 -1.90
N SER A 35 12.95 -16.92 -2.65
CA SER A 35 12.91 -16.96 -4.11
C SER A 35 14.32 -17.01 -4.75
N LEU A 36 15.36 -16.69 -3.98
CA LEU A 36 16.74 -16.75 -4.44
C LEU A 36 17.35 -18.14 -4.21
N LEU A 37 18.09 -18.61 -5.21
CA LEU A 37 18.78 -19.90 -5.13
C LEU A 37 19.72 -19.95 -3.92
N PRO A 38 19.82 -21.10 -3.24
CA PRO A 38 20.76 -21.28 -2.11
C PRO A 38 22.22 -20.94 -2.49
N THR A 39 22.59 -21.18 -3.74
CA THR A 39 23.90 -20.85 -4.29
C THR A 39 24.21 -19.35 -4.34
N ILE A 40 23.20 -18.50 -4.58
CA ILE A 40 23.33 -17.04 -4.48
C ILE A 40 23.37 -16.62 -3.01
N ARG A 41 22.45 -17.14 -2.21
CA ARG A 41 22.33 -16.78 -0.79
C ARG A 41 23.61 -17.07 0.00
N SER A 42 24.32 -18.15 -0.33
CA SER A 42 25.57 -18.55 0.36
C SER A 42 26.77 -17.63 0.01
N ARG A 43 26.66 -16.83 -1.07
CA ARG A 43 27.74 -15.93 -1.55
C ARG A 43 27.48 -14.46 -1.26
N CYS A 44 26.35 -14.14 -0.69
CA CYS A 44 25.98 -12.76 -0.35
C CYS A 44 25.91 -12.57 1.16
N VAL A 45 26.32 -11.40 1.62
CA VAL A 45 26.07 -10.97 3.00
C VAL A 45 24.63 -10.48 3.05
N ARG A 46 23.81 -11.08 3.94
CA ARG A 46 22.43 -10.66 4.14
C ARG A 46 22.35 -9.46 5.07
N LEU A 47 21.65 -8.43 4.60
CA LEU A 47 21.28 -7.26 5.40
C LEU A 47 19.75 -7.19 5.47
N ASP A 48 19.17 -7.43 6.64
CA ASP A 48 17.74 -7.31 6.86
C ASP A 48 17.38 -5.86 7.21
N LEU A 49 16.67 -5.19 6.29
CA LEU A 49 16.11 -3.87 6.52
C LEU A 49 14.78 -4.01 7.24
N LYS A 50 14.70 -3.45 8.43
CA LYS A 50 13.47 -3.42 9.23
C LYS A 50 12.66 -2.16 8.93
N VAL A 51 11.36 -2.23 9.17
CA VAL A 51 10.49 -1.05 9.17
C VAL A 51 10.96 -0.06 10.24
N VAL A 52 10.94 1.22 9.91
CA VAL A 52 11.30 2.30 10.83
C VAL A 52 10.07 2.64 11.66
N ASP A 53 10.26 2.98 12.93
CA ASP A 53 9.20 3.44 13.82
C ASP A 53 8.54 4.72 13.25
N ASP A 54 7.20 4.80 13.31
CA ASP A 54 6.44 5.91 12.74
C ASP A 54 6.83 7.26 13.38
N GLY A 55 7.18 7.29 14.65
CA GLY A 55 7.69 8.49 15.32
C GLY A 55 9.03 8.97 14.76
N LEU A 56 9.92 8.05 14.37
CA LEU A 56 11.17 8.39 13.70
C LEU A 56 10.94 8.85 12.26
N VAL A 57 9.99 8.24 11.54
CA VAL A 57 9.59 8.69 10.20
C VAL A 57 9.00 10.09 10.26
N LYS A 58 8.07 10.35 11.20
CA LYS A 58 7.49 11.66 11.46
C LYS A 58 8.58 12.71 11.74
N LYS A 59 9.50 12.39 12.64
CA LYS A 59 10.63 13.26 12.95
C LYS A 59 11.47 13.60 11.72
N TYR A 60 11.78 12.59 10.90
CA TYR A 60 12.49 12.78 9.65
C TYR A 60 11.77 13.75 8.69
N LEU A 61 10.46 13.59 8.52
CA LEU A 61 9.65 14.47 7.66
C LEU A 61 9.66 15.92 8.15
N MET A 62 9.56 16.13 9.47
CA MET A 62 9.58 17.47 10.06
C MET A 62 10.95 18.13 9.96
N GLU A 63 12.03 17.43 10.30
CA GLU A 63 13.38 17.98 10.37
C GLU A 63 14.03 18.18 8.99
N HIS A 64 13.82 17.27 8.05
CA HIS A 64 14.49 17.29 6.75
C HIS A 64 13.64 17.82 5.60
N LEU A 65 12.31 17.70 5.70
CA LEU A 65 11.39 18.14 4.65
C LEU A 65 10.51 19.30 5.09
N HIS A 66 10.64 19.73 6.36
CA HIS A 66 9.87 20.84 6.94
C HIS A 66 8.33 20.65 6.85
N ILE A 67 7.89 19.39 6.87
CA ILE A 67 6.47 19.06 6.83
C ILE A 67 5.82 19.43 8.18
N PRO A 68 4.64 20.08 8.19
CA PRO A 68 3.93 20.38 9.44
C PRO A 68 3.61 19.12 10.24
N ASP A 69 3.64 19.23 11.58
CA ASP A 69 3.48 18.10 12.51
C ASP A 69 2.28 17.20 12.18
N TYR A 70 1.10 17.81 11.96
CA TYR A 70 -0.14 17.07 11.66
C TYR A 70 -0.06 16.29 10.32
N GLN A 71 0.58 16.87 9.31
CA GLN A 71 0.74 16.22 8.01
C GLN A 71 1.80 15.12 8.09
N ALA A 72 2.91 15.38 8.78
CA ALA A 72 3.97 14.39 9.00
C ALA A 72 3.47 13.15 9.74
N GLU A 73 2.48 13.29 10.63
CA GLU A 73 1.86 12.17 11.33
C GLU A 73 1.04 11.30 10.38
N ILE A 74 0.24 11.90 9.48
CA ILE A 74 -0.54 11.19 8.46
C ILE A 74 0.41 10.45 7.51
N ASP A 75 1.41 11.15 6.98
CA ASP A 75 2.35 10.61 6.00
C ASP A 75 3.21 9.48 6.60
N ALA A 76 3.61 9.60 7.88
CA ALA A 76 4.34 8.55 8.58
C ALA A 76 3.47 7.30 8.81
N SER A 77 2.23 7.49 9.24
CA SER A 77 1.28 6.39 9.44
C SER A 77 0.98 5.65 8.12
N TYR A 78 0.81 6.41 7.02
CA TYR A 78 0.62 5.85 5.68
C TYR A 78 1.86 5.06 5.21
N ALA A 79 3.05 5.53 5.54
CA ALA A 79 4.31 4.96 5.06
C ALA A 79 4.66 3.59 5.68
N HIS A 80 4.06 3.23 6.83
CA HIS A 80 4.36 1.99 7.56
C HIS A 80 5.86 1.72 7.69
N GLY A 81 6.58 2.71 8.19
CA GLY A 81 8.02 2.62 8.43
C GLY A 81 8.89 2.66 7.17
N SER A 82 8.33 3.01 6.00
CA SER A 82 9.09 3.24 4.78
C SER A 82 9.36 4.74 4.58
N ILE A 83 10.59 5.20 4.85
CA ILE A 83 10.97 6.60 4.65
C ILE A 83 10.76 7.05 3.19
N GLY A 84 11.00 6.18 2.21
CA GLY A 84 10.76 6.47 0.79
C GLY A 84 9.29 6.78 0.50
N ARG A 85 8.37 5.96 1.00
CA ARG A 85 6.92 6.19 0.87
C ARG A 85 6.47 7.45 1.63
N ALA A 86 6.98 7.66 2.84
CA ALA A 86 6.69 8.86 3.62
C ALA A 86 7.12 10.13 2.87
N LYS A 87 8.32 10.13 2.29
CA LYS A 87 8.80 11.24 1.47
C LYS A 87 7.91 11.47 0.24
N GLN A 88 7.52 10.41 -0.46
CA GLN A 88 6.64 10.51 -1.62
C GLN A 88 5.27 11.09 -1.22
N ALA A 89 4.65 10.58 -0.15
CA ALA A 89 3.38 11.09 0.37
C ALA A 89 3.47 12.59 0.70
N ALA A 90 4.56 13.01 1.35
CA ALA A 90 4.74 14.37 1.82
C ALA A 90 5.09 15.38 0.73
N THR A 91 5.66 14.97 -0.42
CA THR A 91 6.23 15.89 -1.42
C THR A 91 5.61 15.79 -2.82
N SER A 92 4.82 14.76 -3.11
CA SER A 92 4.21 14.56 -4.42
C SER A 92 2.80 15.11 -4.47
N GLN A 93 2.57 16.09 -5.34
CA GLN A 93 1.22 16.60 -5.62
C GLN A 93 0.35 15.51 -6.24
N ASP A 94 0.90 14.71 -7.14
CA ASP A 94 0.18 13.59 -7.77
C ASP A 94 -0.31 12.59 -6.72
N PHE A 95 0.49 12.33 -5.67
CA PHE A 95 0.09 11.46 -4.57
C PHE A 95 -1.02 12.08 -3.71
N ALA A 96 -0.96 13.39 -3.46
CA ALA A 96 -2.01 14.10 -2.73
C ALA A 96 -3.35 14.07 -3.51
N ASP A 97 -3.30 14.32 -4.82
CA ASP A 97 -4.48 14.29 -5.69
C ASP A 97 -5.06 12.87 -5.80
N MET A 98 -4.19 11.86 -5.91
CA MET A 98 -4.58 10.45 -5.88
C MET A 98 -5.27 10.09 -4.55
N THR A 99 -4.71 10.50 -3.42
CA THR A 99 -5.29 10.26 -2.10
C THR A 99 -6.66 10.91 -1.97
N GLN A 100 -6.82 12.15 -2.41
CA GLN A 100 -8.12 12.83 -2.40
C GLN A 100 -9.16 12.13 -3.28
N ASN A 101 -8.75 11.66 -4.47
CA ASN A 101 -9.62 10.89 -5.35
C ASN A 101 -10.05 9.57 -4.71
N ALA A 102 -9.12 8.84 -4.10
CA ALA A 102 -9.40 7.60 -3.36
C ALA A 102 -10.43 7.84 -2.24
N LEU A 103 -10.21 8.87 -1.42
CA LEU A 103 -11.14 9.24 -0.34
C LEU A 103 -12.52 9.66 -0.88
N ARG A 104 -12.57 10.39 -2.00
CA ARG A 104 -13.85 10.75 -2.64
C ARG A 104 -14.64 9.52 -3.04
N ILE A 105 -13.99 8.52 -3.65
CA ILE A 105 -14.62 7.26 -4.04
C ILE A 105 -15.14 6.53 -2.79
N LEU A 106 -14.31 6.37 -1.75
CA LEU A 106 -14.66 5.64 -0.53
C LEU A 106 -15.81 6.28 0.26
N LYS A 107 -15.88 7.60 0.30
CA LYS A 107 -16.97 8.35 0.96
C LYS A 107 -18.31 8.16 0.26
N ASN A 108 -18.29 8.03 -1.05
CA ASN A 108 -19.50 8.01 -1.88
C ASN A 108 -19.87 6.61 -2.39
N ALA A 109 -19.01 5.60 -2.23
CA ALA A 109 -19.17 4.26 -2.82
C ALA A 109 -20.56 3.63 -2.55
N ASP A 110 -21.12 3.84 -1.36
CA ASP A 110 -22.43 3.31 -0.96
C ASP A 110 -23.61 3.99 -1.67
N GLY A 111 -23.45 5.24 -2.10
CA GLY A 111 -24.47 6.06 -2.75
C GLY A 111 -24.29 6.26 -4.26
N MET A 112 -23.17 5.83 -4.82
CA MET A 112 -22.91 5.97 -6.26
C MET A 112 -23.90 5.14 -7.09
N GLU A 113 -24.39 5.72 -8.18
CA GLU A 113 -25.11 4.98 -9.20
C GLU A 113 -24.16 3.98 -9.90
N VAL A 114 -24.74 2.93 -10.51
CA VAL A 114 -23.91 1.86 -11.12
C VAL A 114 -22.97 2.41 -12.20
N TYR A 115 -23.44 3.36 -13.00
CA TYR A 115 -22.62 3.96 -14.05
C TYR A 115 -21.45 4.78 -13.50
N GLU A 116 -21.67 5.55 -12.42
CA GLU A 116 -20.63 6.36 -11.75
C GLU A 116 -19.53 5.44 -11.17
N LEU A 117 -19.95 4.35 -10.57
CA LEU A 117 -19.03 3.35 -10.05
C LEU A 117 -18.21 2.69 -11.17
N THR A 118 -18.85 2.36 -12.29
CA THR A 118 -18.17 1.77 -13.45
C THR A 118 -17.14 2.75 -14.04
N GLU A 119 -17.46 4.03 -14.14
CA GLU A 119 -16.51 5.07 -14.57
C GLU A 119 -15.33 5.19 -13.59
N ALA A 120 -15.60 5.26 -12.28
CA ALA A 120 -14.55 5.31 -11.27
C ALA A 120 -13.62 4.07 -11.33
N ILE A 121 -14.17 2.87 -11.51
CA ILE A 121 -13.39 1.63 -11.68
C ILE A 121 -12.53 1.68 -12.94
N ARG A 122 -13.08 2.18 -14.05
CA ARG A 122 -12.34 2.34 -15.31
C ARG A 122 -11.18 3.32 -15.17
N ASP A 123 -11.41 4.45 -14.52
CA ASP A 123 -10.36 5.43 -14.26
C ASP A 123 -9.24 4.85 -13.39
N LEU A 124 -9.59 4.14 -12.32
CA LEU A 124 -8.63 3.43 -11.48
C LEU A 124 -7.87 2.35 -12.26
N SER A 125 -8.54 1.63 -13.16
CA SER A 125 -7.93 0.55 -13.95
C SER A 125 -6.94 1.07 -14.99
N ASN A 126 -7.13 2.29 -15.48
CA ASN A 126 -6.24 2.97 -16.42
C ASN A 126 -4.97 3.47 -15.72
N ASP A 127 -5.03 3.79 -14.43
CA ASP A 127 -3.90 4.25 -13.63
C ASP A 127 -3.12 3.08 -13.01
N LYS A 128 -2.57 2.23 -13.88
CA LYS A 128 -1.86 1.00 -13.50
C LYS A 128 -0.65 1.25 -12.60
N GLN A 129 -0.03 2.42 -12.68
CA GLN A 129 1.16 2.74 -11.89
C GLN A 129 0.80 2.94 -10.42
N ASN A 130 -0.35 3.56 -10.16
CA ASN A 130 -0.77 3.96 -8.82
C ASN A 130 -1.81 3.02 -8.20
N ILE A 131 -2.26 1.98 -8.93
CA ILE A 131 -3.33 1.08 -8.44
C ILE A 131 -2.99 0.41 -7.11
N SER A 132 -1.72 0.09 -6.86
CA SER A 132 -1.29 -0.48 -5.58
C SER A 132 -1.48 0.51 -4.43
N ASP A 133 -1.17 1.79 -4.67
CA ASP A 133 -1.31 2.85 -3.68
C ASP A 133 -2.79 3.16 -3.40
N TYR A 134 -3.67 3.12 -4.41
CA TYR A 134 -5.12 3.19 -4.22
C TYR A 134 -5.63 2.07 -3.30
N LEU A 135 -5.20 0.83 -3.53
CA LEU A 135 -5.60 -0.31 -2.70
C LEU A 135 -5.07 -0.21 -1.26
N ASP A 136 -3.86 0.35 -1.09
CA ASP A 136 -3.32 0.62 0.23
C ASP A 136 -4.14 1.69 0.97
N ILE A 137 -4.55 2.78 0.30
CA ILE A 137 -5.43 3.81 0.87
C ILE A 137 -6.79 3.21 1.26
N PHE A 138 -7.38 2.37 0.40
CA PHE A 138 -8.64 1.68 0.70
C PHE A 138 -8.50 0.77 1.93
N GLN A 139 -7.40 0.06 2.05
CA GLN A 139 -7.12 -0.79 3.20
C GLN A 139 -6.98 0.02 4.50
N PHE A 140 -6.27 1.17 4.47
CA PHE A 140 -6.19 2.05 5.64
C PHE A 140 -7.54 2.62 6.04
N TRP A 141 -8.36 3.01 5.06
CA TRP A 141 -9.70 3.50 5.33
C TRP A 141 -10.56 2.48 6.07
N PHE A 142 -10.68 1.25 5.54
CA PHE A 142 -11.49 0.23 6.17
C PHE A 142 -10.89 -0.28 7.49
N ARG A 143 -9.57 -0.25 7.64
CA ARG A 143 -8.92 -0.46 8.94
C ARG A 143 -9.34 0.61 9.95
N ASP A 144 -9.35 1.88 9.55
CA ASP A 144 -9.78 2.98 10.42
C ASP A 144 -11.26 2.85 10.79
N VAL A 145 -12.14 2.46 9.86
CA VAL A 145 -13.55 2.17 10.13
C VAL A 145 -13.70 1.03 11.16
N LEU A 146 -12.93 -0.04 11.00
CA LEU A 146 -12.93 -1.18 11.93
C LEU A 146 -12.39 -0.80 13.30
N MET A 147 -11.26 -0.08 13.36
CA MET A 147 -10.64 0.41 14.60
C MET A 147 -11.61 1.32 15.35
N PHE A 148 -12.18 2.32 14.68
CA PHE A 148 -13.17 3.20 15.31
C PHE A 148 -14.41 2.44 15.77
N LYS A 149 -14.88 1.45 15.01
CA LYS A 149 -16.02 0.60 15.43
C LYS A 149 -15.71 -0.14 16.73
N ALA A 150 -14.49 -0.64 16.90
CA ALA A 150 -14.06 -1.43 18.06
C ALA A 150 -13.74 -0.57 19.28
N THR A 151 -12.98 0.53 19.11
CA THR A 151 -12.40 1.29 20.22
C THR A 151 -13.11 2.61 20.52
N ARG A 152 -13.76 3.20 19.51
CA ARG A 152 -14.31 4.57 19.55
C ARG A 152 -13.24 5.66 19.70
N GLU A 153 -11.98 5.30 19.62
CA GLU A 153 -10.85 6.23 19.68
C GLU A 153 -10.53 6.81 18.32
N VAL A 154 -10.15 8.08 18.28
CA VAL A 154 -9.82 8.81 17.04
C VAL A 154 -8.31 8.94 16.86
N ASP A 155 -7.56 8.93 17.95
CA ASP A 155 -6.13 9.26 17.95
C ASP A 155 -5.28 8.27 17.14
N ASN A 156 -5.72 7.02 17.03
CA ASN A 156 -5.02 5.95 16.32
C ASN A 156 -5.44 5.79 14.83
N LEU A 157 -6.29 6.68 14.32
CA LEU A 157 -6.74 6.64 12.92
C LEU A 157 -5.75 7.37 12.02
N VAL A 158 -5.57 6.87 10.79
CA VAL A 158 -4.80 7.54 9.73
C VAL A 158 -5.58 8.76 9.21
N PHE A 159 -6.86 8.56 8.91
CA PHE A 159 -7.72 9.60 8.33
C PHE A 159 -8.58 10.29 9.40
N LYS A 160 -7.96 10.83 10.46
CA LYS A 160 -8.65 11.52 11.58
C LYS A 160 -9.57 12.65 11.11
N GLN A 161 -9.19 13.36 10.07
CA GLN A 161 -9.96 14.50 9.51
C GLN A 161 -11.28 14.04 8.90
N GLU A 162 -11.38 12.78 8.51
CA GLU A 162 -12.55 12.17 7.88
C GLU A 162 -13.46 11.44 8.89
N ILE A 163 -13.31 11.73 10.17
CA ILE A 163 -13.99 11.02 11.27
C ILE A 163 -15.51 10.93 11.12
N ASN A 164 -16.14 11.93 10.51
CA ASN A 164 -17.59 11.91 10.31
C ASN A 164 -18.04 10.78 9.36
N TYR A 165 -17.30 10.58 8.27
CA TYR A 165 -17.56 9.49 7.31
C TYR A 165 -17.17 8.13 7.90
N ILE A 166 -16.04 8.04 8.61
CA ILE A 166 -15.60 6.82 9.29
C ILE A 166 -16.65 6.40 10.33
N ARG A 167 -17.17 7.34 11.13
CA ARG A 167 -18.22 7.08 12.12
C ARG A 167 -19.51 6.57 11.48
N GLU A 168 -19.93 7.18 10.37
CA GLU A 168 -21.11 6.78 9.62
C GLU A 168 -20.96 5.34 9.12
N GLN A 169 -19.88 5.02 8.42
CA GLN A 169 -19.61 3.68 7.92
C GLN A 169 -19.46 2.65 9.05
N ALA A 170 -18.82 3.01 10.16
CA ALA A 170 -18.70 2.14 11.33
C ALA A 170 -20.06 1.80 11.97
N ARG A 171 -21.07 2.67 11.84
CA ARG A 171 -22.44 2.40 12.29
C ARG A 171 -23.18 1.48 11.35
N GLN A 172 -23.02 1.67 10.04
CA GLN A 172 -23.77 0.97 9.01
C GLN A 172 -23.26 -0.44 8.75
N ARG A 173 -21.95 -0.69 8.89
CA ARG A 173 -21.30 -1.95 8.56
C ARG A 173 -21.16 -2.86 9.77
N SER A 174 -21.35 -4.17 9.58
CA SER A 174 -21.05 -5.19 10.59
C SER A 174 -19.55 -5.48 10.66
N TYR A 175 -19.07 -6.15 11.72
CA TYR A 175 -17.68 -6.63 11.79
C TYR A 175 -17.38 -7.63 10.67
N GLU A 176 -18.31 -8.54 10.41
CA GLU A 176 -18.21 -9.53 9.34
C GLU A 176 -18.08 -8.88 7.95
N ASN A 177 -18.86 -7.81 7.69
CA ASN A 177 -18.76 -7.07 6.44
C ASN A 177 -17.37 -6.40 6.29
N LEU A 178 -16.86 -5.75 7.35
CA LEU A 178 -15.54 -5.11 7.33
C LEU A 178 -14.42 -6.13 7.12
N GLU A 179 -14.50 -7.31 7.73
CA GLU A 179 -13.57 -8.41 7.52
C GLU A 179 -13.59 -8.89 6.07
N LYS A 180 -14.79 -9.09 5.48
CA LYS A 180 -14.93 -9.45 4.07
C LYS A 180 -14.30 -8.42 3.12
N ILE A 181 -14.45 -7.13 3.42
CA ILE A 181 -13.86 -6.06 2.61
C ILE A 181 -12.33 -6.10 2.69
N LEU A 182 -11.77 -6.21 3.90
CA LEU A 182 -10.31 -6.30 4.08
C LEU A 182 -9.73 -7.54 3.37
N ASP A 183 -10.40 -8.67 3.46
CA ASP A 183 -10.06 -9.90 2.75
C ASP A 183 -10.14 -9.71 1.22
N ALA A 184 -11.17 -9.03 0.72
CA ALA A 184 -11.34 -8.75 -0.70
C ALA A 184 -10.23 -7.84 -1.22
N LEU A 185 -9.78 -6.84 -0.44
CA LEU A 185 -8.64 -5.99 -0.76
C LEU A 185 -7.35 -6.80 -0.92
N GLU A 186 -7.03 -7.68 0.04
CA GLU A 186 -5.87 -8.55 -0.06
C GLU A 186 -5.94 -9.49 -1.27
N LYS A 187 -7.09 -10.11 -1.52
CA LYS A 187 -7.32 -10.95 -2.70
C LYS A 187 -7.14 -10.16 -4.00
N THR A 188 -7.58 -8.90 -4.03
CA THR A 188 -7.40 -8.02 -5.20
C THR A 188 -5.92 -7.73 -5.43
N LYS A 189 -5.14 -7.41 -4.40
CA LYS A 189 -3.68 -7.23 -4.52
C LYS A 189 -2.99 -8.48 -5.08
N VAL A 190 -3.37 -9.67 -4.61
CA VAL A 190 -2.84 -10.96 -5.12
C VAL A 190 -3.20 -11.16 -6.60
N ARG A 191 -4.46 -10.89 -6.98
CA ARG A 191 -4.92 -11.01 -8.39
C ARG A 191 -4.14 -10.08 -9.32
N LEU A 192 -3.90 -8.83 -8.90
CA LEU A 192 -3.13 -7.87 -9.71
C LEU A 192 -1.67 -8.31 -9.88
N ARG A 193 -1.04 -8.86 -8.83
CA ARG A 193 0.31 -9.44 -8.94
C ARG A 193 0.36 -10.64 -9.87
N ALA A 194 -0.75 -11.38 -10.02
CA ALA A 194 -0.89 -12.49 -10.95
C ALA A 194 -1.33 -12.05 -12.38
N ASN A 195 -1.31 -10.73 -12.66
CA ASN A 195 -1.71 -10.13 -13.93
C ASN A 195 -3.15 -10.46 -14.37
N VAL A 196 -4.06 -10.64 -13.42
CA VAL A 196 -5.50 -10.72 -13.69
C VAL A 196 -5.99 -9.35 -14.21
N ASN A 197 -7.04 -9.37 -15.02
CA ASN A 197 -7.67 -8.14 -15.53
C ASN A 197 -8.00 -7.19 -14.37
N THR A 198 -7.43 -5.98 -14.41
CA THR A 198 -7.52 -4.99 -13.32
C THR A 198 -8.95 -4.53 -13.11
N GLU A 199 -9.68 -4.23 -14.19
CA GLU A 199 -11.06 -3.75 -14.14
C GLU A 199 -11.97 -4.78 -13.45
N LEU A 200 -11.90 -6.04 -13.87
CA LEU A 200 -12.65 -7.13 -13.26
C LEU A 200 -12.30 -7.35 -11.78
N ALA A 201 -11.01 -7.24 -11.43
CA ALA A 201 -10.58 -7.39 -10.04
C ALA A 201 -11.12 -6.27 -9.15
N LEU A 202 -11.18 -5.04 -9.66
CA LEU A 202 -11.77 -3.89 -8.98
C LEU A 202 -13.31 -3.98 -8.91
N GLU A 203 -13.98 -4.44 -9.96
CA GLU A 203 -15.44 -4.66 -9.94
C GLU A 203 -15.84 -5.60 -8.79
N LEU A 204 -15.15 -6.73 -8.67
CA LEU A 204 -15.39 -7.69 -7.58
C LEU A 204 -15.14 -7.07 -6.20
N LEU A 205 -14.11 -6.24 -6.07
CA LEU A 205 -13.82 -5.52 -4.82
C LEU A 205 -14.96 -4.54 -4.49
N PHE A 206 -15.38 -3.72 -5.44
CA PHE A 206 -16.42 -2.72 -5.20
C PHE A 206 -17.80 -3.33 -4.97
N LEU A 207 -18.09 -4.49 -5.58
CA LEU A 207 -19.30 -5.27 -5.22
C LEU A 207 -19.27 -5.66 -3.75
N THR A 208 -18.13 -6.16 -3.24
CA THR A 208 -17.97 -6.50 -1.82
C THR A 208 -18.07 -5.26 -0.91
N ILE A 209 -17.52 -4.12 -1.32
CA ILE A 209 -17.60 -2.86 -0.57
C ILE A 209 -19.07 -2.39 -0.45
N ARG A 210 -19.90 -2.61 -1.47
CA ARG A 210 -21.31 -2.20 -1.47
C ARG A 210 -22.26 -3.17 -0.76
N GLU A 211 -21.84 -4.39 -0.52
CA GLU A 211 -22.59 -5.31 0.37
C GLU A 211 -22.59 -4.72 1.79
N LYS A 212 -23.77 -4.81 2.46
CA LYS A 212 -23.94 -4.27 3.82
C LYS A 212 -24.19 -5.39 4.82
#